data_70432e28256226bd5a22742ff13d0fc8
#
_entry.id   70432e28256226bd5a22742ff13d0fc8
#
_cell.length_a   1.000
_cell.length_b   1.000
_cell.length_c   1.000
_cell.angle_alpha   90.00
_cell.angle_beta   90.00
_cell.angle_gamma   90.00
#
_symmetry.space_group_name_H-M   'P 1'
#
loop_
_entity.id
_entity.type
_entity.pdbx_description
1 polymer ?
#
loop_
_entity_poly.entity_id
_entity_poly.type
_entity_poly.pdbx_seq_one_letter_code
_entity_poly.pdbx_strand_id
1 'polypeptide(L)'
;ECPKCGAKDQYGDNCEVCGTTYNATELKNPYSTLSGATPVLKSSIHYFFNLPNFNEFLQDWTRKEGRLQTSIANKLQEWFDAGLANWDISRDAPYFGFKIPNTPASEPDKYFYVWLDAPVGYMASFKNLCDQQGAQLGLNFDEYWSKENHNNTEVYHFIGKDIVYFHALFWPAMLEGAGFRTPTAINAHGFLTVNGEKMSKSRGTFIKADT
;
A
#
# COMPACT_ATOMS: atom_id res chain seq x y z
N GLU A 1 1.92 23.03 -3.92
CA GLU A 1 1.82 23.38 -2.49
C GLU A 1 0.59 22.71 -1.88
N CYS A 2 0.67 22.38 -0.58
CA CYS A 2 -0.47 21.79 0.15
C CYS A 2 -1.69 22.71 0.15
N PRO A 3 -2.89 22.22 -0.21
CA PRO A 3 -4.10 23.06 -0.21
C PRO A 3 -4.51 23.54 1.19
N LYS A 4 -4.17 22.75 2.24
CA LYS A 4 -4.57 23.03 3.62
C LYS A 4 -3.59 23.95 4.35
N CYS A 5 -2.29 23.63 4.39
CA CYS A 5 -1.31 24.37 5.19
C CYS A 5 -0.35 25.24 4.36
N GLY A 6 -0.39 25.18 3.03
CA GLY A 6 0.48 25.97 2.15
C GLY A 6 1.92 25.49 2.06
N ALA A 7 2.26 24.36 2.68
CA ALA A 7 3.62 23.80 2.60
C ALA A 7 4.01 23.55 1.15
N LYS A 8 5.24 23.98 0.79
CA LYS A 8 5.79 23.81 -0.57
C LYS A 8 6.29 22.39 -0.79
N ASP A 9 6.49 22.02 -2.04
CA ASP A 9 7.11 20.77 -2.49
C ASP A 9 6.46 19.50 -1.90
N GLN A 10 5.12 19.51 -1.88
CA GLN A 10 4.33 18.38 -1.40
C GLN A 10 3.91 17.47 -2.54
N TYR A 11 3.70 16.17 -2.23
CA TYR A 11 3.23 15.17 -3.17
C TYR A 11 1.78 15.43 -3.63
N GLY A 12 1.35 14.72 -4.68
CA GLY A 12 0.04 14.92 -5.29
C GLY A 12 -1.15 14.39 -4.50
N ASP A 13 -0.92 13.63 -3.44
CA ASP A 13 -1.93 12.88 -2.69
C ASP A 13 -1.91 13.15 -1.19
N ASN A 14 -0.80 13.65 -0.64
CA ASN A 14 -0.66 13.90 0.80
C ASN A 14 0.34 15.02 1.10
N CYS A 15 0.23 15.58 2.31
CA CYS A 15 1.16 16.56 2.84
C CYS A 15 2.04 15.93 3.93
N GLU A 16 3.35 15.93 3.73
CA GLU A 16 4.29 15.43 4.75
C GLU A 16 4.36 16.33 6.01
N VAL A 17 3.96 17.61 5.89
CA VAL A 17 4.03 18.57 6.99
C VAL A 17 2.81 18.47 7.90
N CYS A 18 1.60 18.49 7.37
CA CYS A 18 0.37 18.47 8.18
C CYS A 18 -0.40 17.15 8.14
N GLY A 19 0.09 16.14 7.40
CA GLY A 19 -0.50 14.81 7.32
C GLY A 19 -1.85 14.73 6.61
N THR A 20 -2.32 15.83 5.98
CA THR A 20 -3.61 15.82 5.28
C THR A 20 -3.48 15.11 3.93
N THR A 21 -4.49 14.34 3.55
CA THR A 21 -4.66 13.78 2.22
C THR A 21 -5.55 14.70 1.37
N TYR A 22 -5.33 14.70 0.07
CA TYR A 22 -6.07 15.50 -0.91
C TYR A 22 -5.95 14.88 -2.31
N ASN A 23 -6.81 15.29 -3.22
CA ASN A 23 -6.66 14.92 -4.62
C ASN A 23 -5.58 15.79 -5.29
N ALA A 24 -4.87 15.23 -6.28
CA ALA A 24 -3.84 15.97 -7.03
C ALA A 24 -4.37 17.26 -7.66
N THR A 25 -5.66 17.32 -7.96
CA THR A 25 -6.35 18.49 -8.52
C THR A 25 -6.50 19.64 -7.53
N GLU A 26 -6.36 19.39 -6.22
CA GLU A 26 -6.49 20.39 -5.16
C GLU A 26 -5.16 21.09 -4.83
N LEU A 27 -4.04 20.55 -5.36
CA LEU A 27 -2.71 21.16 -5.18
C LEU A 27 -2.68 22.61 -5.67
N LYS A 28 -2.08 23.48 -4.88
CA LYS A 28 -1.81 24.87 -5.30
C LYS A 28 -0.48 24.94 -6.04
N ASN A 29 -0.46 25.65 -7.18
CA ASN A 29 0.72 25.82 -8.02
C ASN A 29 1.42 24.49 -8.36
N PRO A 30 0.69 23.48 -8.90
CA PRO A 30 1.27 22.20 -9.22
C PRO A 30 2.26 22.31 -10.38
N TYR A 31 3.36 21.54 -10.32
CA TYR A 31 4.31 21.41 -11.41
C TYR A 31 4.92 20.01 -11.42
N SER A 32 5.34 19.57 -12.59
CA SER A 32 6.06 18.31 -12.74
C SER A 32 7.50 18.46 -12.25
N THR A 33 7.92 17.61 -11.32
CA THR A 33 9.31 17.61 -10.83
C THR A 33 10.32 17.15 -11.90
N LEU A 34 9.85 16.46 -12.95
CA LEU A 34 10.69 15.98 -14.04
C LEU A 34 10.88 17.01 -15.16
N SER A 35 9.84 17.74 -15.51
CA SER A 35 9.84 18.65 -16.65
C SER A 35 9.60 20.12 -16.33
N GLY A 36 9.18 20.44 -15.10
CA GLY A 36 8.76 21.77 -14.68
C GLY A 36 7.40 22.21 -15.28
N ALA A 37 6.76 21.38 -16.12
CA ALA A 37 5.51 21.72 -16.77
C ALA A 37 4.34 21.78 -15.76
N THR A 38 3.40 22.70 -16.01
CA THR A 38 2.15 22.77 -15.26
C THR A 38 1.23 21.64 -15.72
N PRO A 39 0.71 20.79 -14.79
CA PRO A 39 -0.25 19.74 -15.15
C PRO A 39 -1.55 20.31 -15.70
N VAL A 40 -2.17 19.55 -16.61
CA VAL A 40 -3.49 19.86 -17.17
C VAL A 40 -4.52 18.85 -16.65
N LEU A 41 -5.76 19.29 -16.44
CA LEU A 41 -6.86 18.40 -16.09
C LEU A 41 -7.25 17.57 -17.31
N LYS A 42 -7.36 16.26 -17.12
CA LYS A 42 -7.78 15.31 -18.14
C LYS A 42 -8.73 14.30 -17.52
N SER A 43 -9.86 14.05 -18.17
CA SER A 43 -10.78 12.98 -17.79
C SER A 43 -10.25 11.63 -18.28
N SER A 44 -10.33 10.61 -17.43
CA SER A 44 -9.94 9.24 -17.74
C SER A 44 -10.86 8.26 -17.01
N ILE A 45 -11.06 7.08 -17.60
CA ILE A 45 -11.78 5.98 -16.94
C ILE A 45 -10.79 5.30 -16.01
N HIS A 46 -11.21 5.06 -14.76
CA HIS A 46 -10.40 4.39 -13.75
C HIS A 46 -11.11 3.18 -13.16
N TYR A 47 -10.34 2.20 -12.75
CA TYR A 47 -10.81 1.02 -12.02
C TYR A 47 -10.58 1.23 -10.53
N PHE A 48 -11.57 0.88 -9.73
CA PHE A 48 -11.53 1.04 -8.28
C PHE A 48 -11.71 -0.29 -7.58
N PHE A 49 -10.91 -0.52 -6.56
CA PHE A 49 -11.14 -1.60 -5.60
C PHE A 49 -12.19 -1.13 -4.59
N ASN A 50 -13.27 -1.89 -4.46
CA ASN A 50 -14.36 -1.55 -3.53
C ASN A 50 -13.99 -1.98 -2.10
N LEU A 51 -13.12 -1.21 -1.44
CA LEU A 51 -12.69 -1.46 -0.07
C LEU A 51 -13.86 -1.44 0.95
N PRO A 52 -14.89 -0.59 0.80
CA PRO A 52 -16.08 -0.63 1.68
C PRO A 52 -16.75 -1.99 1.81
N ASN A 53 -16.73 -2.83 0.77
CA ASN A 53 -17.30 -4.17 0.85
C ASN A 53 -16.61 -5.08 1.87
N PHE A 54 -15.41 -4.74 2.30
CA PHE A 54 -14.63 -5.48 3.28
C PHE A 54 -14.67 -4.84 4.67
N ASN A 55 -15.50 -3.82 4.90
CA ASN A 55 -15.50 -3.04 6.13
C ASN A 55 -15.70 -3.89 7.39
N GLU A 56 -16.71 -4.76 7.42
CA GLU A 56 -16.99 -5.63 8.57
C GLU A 56 -15.84 -6.61 8.81
N PHE A 57 -15.36 -7.27 7.76
CA PHE A 57 -14.21 -8.16 7.83
C PHE A 57 -12.96 -7.44 8.38
N LEU A 58 -12.65 -6.25 7.88
CA LEU A 58 -11.47 -5.49 8.30
C LEU A 58 -11.58 -5.01 9.73
N GLN A 59 -12.77 -4.57 10.18
CA GLN A 59 -12.98 -4.21 11.58
C GLN A 59 -12.76 -5.40 12.52
N ASP A 60 -13.30 -6.57 12.19
CA ASP A 60 -13.10 -7.79 12.95
C ASP A 60 -11.62 -8.21 12.94
N TRP A 61 -11.00 -8.26 11.77
CA TRP A 61 -9.62 -8.69 11.59
C TRP A 61 -8.62 -7.81 12.34
N THR A 62 -8.76 -6.48 12.25
CA THR A 62 -7.83 -5.52 12.86
C THR A 62 -7.91 -5.46 14.37
N ARG A 63 -9.03 -5.92 14.96
CA ARG A 63 -9.28 -5.92 16.41
C ARG A 63 -8.97 -7.24 17.11
N LYS A 64 -8.70 -8.31 16.35
CA LYS A 64 -8.26 -9.58 16.91
C LYS A 64 -6.94 -9.40 17.66
N GLU A 65 -6.85 -10.01 18.82
CA GLU A 65 -5.63 -10.00 19.64
C GLU A 65 -4.41 -10.49 18.83
N GLY A 66 -3.29 -9.80 18.99
CA GLY A 66 -2.05 -10.14 18.33
C GLY A 66 -1.92 -9.70 16.85
N ARG A 67 -2.98 -9.14 16.23
CA ARG A 67 -2.93 -8.69 14.84
C ARG A 67 -2.16 -7.39 14.64
N LEU A 68 -2.42 -6.42 15.51
CA LEU A 68 -1.88 -5.06 15.43
C LEU A 68 -1.52 -4.54 16.83
N GLN A 69 -0.57 -3.61 16.88
CA GLN A 69 -0.35 -2.80 18.08
C GLN A 69 -1.58 -1.93 18.36
N THR A 70 -1.92 -1.73 19.64
CA THR A 70 -3.08 -0.94 20.07
C THR A 70 -3.12 0.46 19.45
N SER A 71 -1.97 1.14 19.38
CA SER A 71 -1.89 2.48 18.78
C SER A 71 -2.24 2.49 17.29
N ILE A 72 -1.88 1.43 16.57
CA ILE A 72 -2.20 1.26 15.14
C ILE A 72 -3.67 0.93 14.98
N ALA A 73 -4.21 0.00 15.77
CA ALA A 73 -5.63 -0.34 15.74
C ALA A 73 -6.54 0.88 16.04
N ASN A 74 -6.14 1.73 16.98
CA ASN A 74 -6.84 2.98 17.29
C ASN A 74 -6.78 3.97 16.11
N LYS A 75 -5.64 4.07 15.41
CA LYS A 75 -5.54 4.92 14.21
C LYS A 75 -6.41 4.41 13.07
N LEU A 76 -6.52 3.10 12.89
CA LEU A 76 -7.42 2.51 11.89
C LEU A 76 -8.88 2.81 12.19
N GLN A 77 -9.26 2.90 13.47
CA GLN A 77 -10.62 3.25 13.87
C GLN A 77 -11.06 4.62 13.31
N GLU A 78 -10.17 5.60 13.27
CA GLU A 78 -10.47 6.90 12.68
C GLU A 78 -10.89 6.79 11.20
N TRP A 79 -10.27 5.86 10.44
CA TRP A 79 -10.63 5.62 9.06
C TRP A 79 -11.94 4.85 8.91
N PHE A 80 -12.21 3.90 9.80
CA PHE A 80 -13.51 3.22 9.82
C PHE A 80 -14.65 4.18 10.16
N ASP A 81 -14.45 5.08 11.12
CA ASP A 81 -15.44 6.08 11.55
C ASP A 81 -15.70 7.12 10.45
N ALA A 82 -14.67 7.49 9.70
CA ALA A 82 -14.80 8.37 8.53
C ALA A 82 -15.45 7.68 7.31
N GLY A 83 -15.54 6.35 7.33
CA GLY A 83 -16.00 5.52 6.22
C GLY A 83 -14.88 5.20 5.22
N LEU A 84 -14.71 3.91 4.93
CA LEU A 84 -13.75 3.47 3.91
C LEU A 84 -14.22 3.89 2.52
N ALA A 85 -13.31 4.39 1.69
CA ALA A 85 -13.59 4.79 0.32
C ALA A 85 -13.08 3.76 -0.70
N ASN A 86 -13.68 3.77 -1.89
CA ASN A 86 -13.15 3.04 -3.03
C ASN A 86 -11.74 3.53 -3.34
N TRP A 87 -10.86 2.61 -3.71
CA TRP A 87 -9.48 2.92 -4.01
C TRP A 87 -9.16 2.79 -5.50
N ASP A 88 -8.64 3.86 -6.10
CA ASP A 88 -8.20 3.86 -7.49
C ASP A 88 -6.95 3.00 -7.66
N ILE A 89 -7.11 1.89 -8.37
CA ILE A 89 -6.07 0.88 -8.62
C ILE A 89 -5.50 0.95 -10.04
N SER A 90 -5.88 1.94 -10.83
CA SER A 90 -5.47 2.06 -12.24
C SER A 90 -4.63 3.30 -12.50
N ARG A 91 -3.75 3.19 -13.49
CA ARG A 91 -2.93 4.30 -14.01
C ARG A 91 -2.96 4.31 -15.53
N ASP A 92 -2.99 5.50 -16.11
CA ASP A 92 -2.90 5.72 -17.54
C ASP A 92 -1.48 5.51 -18.08
N ALA A 93 -1.37 5.11 -19.34
CA ALA A 93 -0.10 5.11 -20.06
C ALA A 93 0.41 6.57 -20.26
N PRO A 94 1.74 6.79 -20.28
CA PRO A 94 2.81 5.83 -20.04
C PRO A 94 3.02 5.57 -18.54
N TYR A 95 3.00 4.31 -18.14
CA TYR A 95 3.22 3.90 -16.75
C TYR A 95 4.01 2.60 -16.71
N PHE A 96 5.01 2.51 -15.83
CA PHE A 96 5.74 1.27 -15.58
C PHE A 96 4.99 0.43 -14.56
N GLY A 97 4.46 -0.71 -14.99
CA GLY A 97 3.67 -1.61 -14.14
C GLY A 97 3.03 -2.74 -14.94
N PHE A 98 2.24 -3.56 -14.27
CA PHE A 98 1.47 -4.63 -14.91
C PHE A 98 0.22 -4.06 -15.57
N LYS A 99 0.00 -4.44 -16.82
CA LYS A 99 -1.21 -4.07 -17.54
C LYS A 99 -2.43 -4.76 -16.92
N ILE A 100 -3.52 -4.01 -16.75
CA ILE A 100 -4.79 -4.55 -16.27
C ILE A 100 -5.36 -5.47 -17.35
N PRO A 101 -5.63 -6.76 -17.04
CA PRO A 101 -6.19 -7.68 -18.02
C PRO A 101 -7.66 -7.33 -18.34
N ASN A 102 -8.12 -7.78 -19.51
CA ASN A 102 -9.52 -7.64 -19.95
C ASN A 102 -10.05 -6.19 -20.03
N THR A 103 -9.17 -5.20 -20.16
CA THR A 103 -9.61 -3.84 -20.53
C THR A 103 -10.26 -3.89 -21.91
N PRO A 104 -11.41 -3.20 -22.12
CA PRO A 104 -12.04 -3.15 -23.43
C PRO A 104 -11.09 -2.64 -24.51
N ALA A 105 -11.10 -3.25 -25.69
CA ALA A 105 -10.22 -2.86 -26.80
C ALA A 105 -10.44 -1.42 -27.30
N SER A 106 -11.59 -0.81 -26.94
CA SER A 106 -11.92 0.59 -27.23
C SER A 106 -11.28 1.58 -26.25
N GLU A 107 -10.69 1.11 -25.15
CA GLU A 107 -10.08 1.93 -24.11
C GLU A 107 -8.56 1.92 -24.23
N PRO A 108 -7.88 3.01 -23.83
CA PRO A 108 -6.42 3.02 -23.69
C PRO A 108 -5.96 1.98 -22.67
N ASP A 109 -4.75 1.48 -22.83
CA ASP A 109 -4.12 0.58 -21.88
C ASP A 109 -4.10 1.18 -20.48
N LYS A 110 -4.51 0.39 -19.51
CA LYS A 110 -4.46 0.72 -18.09
C LYS A 110 -3.48 -0.21 -17.37
N TYR A 111 -2.83 0.32 -16.36
CA TYR A 111 -1.85 -0.39 -15.56
C TYR A 111 -2.26 -0.41 -14.10
N PHE A 112 -1.92 -1.47 -13.38
CA PHE A 112 -2.14 -1.50 -11.94
C PHE A 112 -1.28 -0.45 -11.23
N TYR A 113 -1.88 0.20 -10.26
CA TYR A 113 -1.15 1.06 -9.34
C TYR A 113 -0.19 0.22 -8.48
N VAL A 114 1.01 0.74 -8.28
CA VAL A 114 2.11 0.02 -7.62
C VAL A 114 1.74 -0.58 -6.25
N TRP A 115 0.86 0.05 -5.48
CA TRP A 115 0.43 -0.48 -4.20
C TRP A 115 -0.61 -1.61 -4.29
N LEU A 116 -1.13 -1.91 -5.48
CA LEU A 116 -1.89 -3.14 -5.71
C LEU A 116 -0.95 -4.32 -5.92
N ASP A 117 0.09 -4.16 -6.73
CA ASP A 117 0.99 -5.25 -7.10
C ASP A 117 2.17 -5.43 -6.13
N ALA A 118 2.63 -4.37 -5.46
CA ALA A 118 3.75 -4.43 -4.53
C ALA A 118 3.56 -5.46 -3.39
N PRO A 119 2.43 -5.52 -2.68
CA PRO A 119 2.20 -6.56 -1.68
C PRO A 119 2.14 -7.98 -2.26
N VAL A 120 1.65 -8.14 -3.50
CA VAL A 120 1.68 -9.44 -4.22
C VAL A 120 3.11 -9.91 -4.42
N GLY A 121 4.07 -8.99 -4.50
CA GLY A 121 5.50 -9.28 -4.56
C GLY A 121 6.00 -10.16 -3.42
N TYR A 122 5.41 -10.06 -2.22
CA TYR A 122 5.75 -10.94 -1.09
C TYR A 122 5.41 -12.39 -1.40
N MET A 123 4.20 -12.63 -1.95
CA MET A 123 3.77 -13.96 -2.38
C MET A 123 4.61 -14.46 -3.57
N ALA A 124 4.81 -13.61 -4.57
CA ALA A 124 5.55 -13.97 -5.78
C ALA A 124 7.00 -14.34 -5.47
N SER A 125 7.66 -13.58 -4.60
CA SER A 125 9.03 -13.87 -4.16
C SER A 125 9.11 -15.21 -3.42
N PHE A 126 8.20 -15.47 -2.50
CA PHE A 126 8.14 -16.73 -1.77
C PHE A 126 7.78 -17.90 -2.68
N LYS A 127 6.82 -17.70 -3.60
CA LYS A 127 6.47 -18.71 -4.60
C LYS A 127 7.68 -19.10 -5.46
N ASN A 128 8.43 -18.11 -5.92
CA ASN A 128 9.66 -18.36 -6.69
C ASN A 128 10.70 -19.14 -5.88
N LEU A 129 10.87 -18.83 -4.59
CA LEU A 129 11.76 -19.61 -3.70
C LEU A 129 11.27 -21.06 -3.58
N CYS A 130 9.98 -21.27 -3.36
CA CYS A 130 9.40 -22.61 -3.29
C CYS A 130 9.59 -23.40 -4.59
N ASP A 131 9.41 -22.76 -5.74
CA ASP A 131 9.56 -23.40 -7.04
C ASP A 131 11.02 -23.80 -7.34
N GLN A 132 11.99 -23.00 -6.89
CA GLN A 132 13.40 -23.25 -7.15
C GLN A 132 14.05 -24.16 -6.11
N GLN A 133 13.72 -24.03 -4.84
CA GLN A 133 14.43 -24.65 -3.73
C GLN A 133 13.49 -25.32 -2.70
N GLY A 134 12.17 -25.30 -2.92
CA GLY A 134 11.19 -25.77 -1.95
C GLY A 134 11.45 -27.22 -1.48
N ALA A 135 11.76 -28.12 -2.40
CA ALA A 135 12.05 -29.51 -2.07
C ALA A 135 13.28 -29.67 -1.16
N GLN A 136 14.30 -28.82 -1.33
CA GLN A 136 15.53 -28.88 -0.52
C GLN A 136 15.34 -28.24 0.86
N LEU A 137 14.53 -27.18 0.93
CA LEU A 137 14.30 -26.39 2.14
C LEU A 137 13.08 -26.85 2.93
N GLY A 138 12.31 -27.82 2.42
CA GLY A 138 11.04 -28.24 3.03
C GLY A 138 9.98 -27.15 3.02
N LEU A 139 9.97 -26.28 2.00
CA LEU A 139 9.05 -25.17 1.87
C LEU A 139 7.96 -25.47 0.84
N ASN A 140 6.73 -25.15 1.21
CA ASN A 140 5.57 -25.27 0.34
C ASN A 140 4.77 -23.96 0.39
N PHE A 141 4.50 -23.37 -0.76
CA PHE A 141 3.76 -22.10 -0.86
C PHE A 141 2.38 -22.16 -0.20
N ASP A 142 1.63 -23.24 -0.43
CA ASP A 142 0.26 -23.38 0.07
C ASP A 142 0.19 -23.50 1.60
N GLU A 143 1.22 -24.01 2.26
CA GLU A 143 1.30 -24.05 3.73
C GLU A 143 1.34 -22.65 4.34
N TYR A 144 1.87 -21.67 3.61
CA TYR A 144 1.98 -20.29 4.08
C TYR A 144 0.84 -19.39 3.63
N TRP A 145 0.29 -19.62 2.42
CA TRP A 145 -0.65 -18.67 1.82
C TRP A 145 -2.06 -19.21 1.61
N SER A 146 -2.30 -20.51 1.72
CA SER A 146 -3.66 -21.07 1.68
C SER A 146 -4.44 -20.74 2.95
N LYS A 147 -5.74 -20.44 2.81
CA LYS A 147 -6.66 -20.29 3.95
C LYS A 147 -6.78 -21.56 4.80
N GLU A 148 -6.63 -22.73 4.19
CA GLU A 148 -6.95 -24.03 4.76
C GLU A 148 -5.75 -24.67 5.48
N ASN A 149 -4.53 -24.40 5.01
CA ASN A 149 -3.32 -25.15 5.41
C ASN A 149 -2.38 -24.37 6.35
N HIS A 150 -2.80 -23.26 6.92
CA HIS A 150 -1.92 -22.34 7.65
C HIS A 150 -1.75 -22.62 9.17
N ASN A 151 -2.18 -23.78 9.67
CA ASN A 151 -2.23 -24.05 11.10
C ASN A 151 -0.85 -24.09 11.78
N ASN A 152 0.21 -24.36 11.04
CA ASN A 152 1.58 -24.49 11.56
C ASN A 152 2.54 -23.42 11.01
N THR A 153 2.02 -22.43 10.29
CA THR A 153 2.83 -21.37 9.66
C THR A 153 2.32 -19.99 10.03
N GLU A 154 3.20 -19.02 10.02
CA GLU A 154 2.89 -17.64 10.36
C GLU A 154 3.45 -16.69 9.31
N VAL A 155 2.74 -15.58 9.05
CA VAL A 155 3.18 -14.51 8.15
C VAL A 155 3.12 -13.19 8.88
N TYR A 156 4.28 -12.62 9.14
CA TYR A 156 4.43 -11.33 9.81
C TYR A 156 4.88 -10.25 8.84
N HIS A 157 4.29 -9.07 8.94
CA HIS A 157 4.77 -7.87 8.27
C HIS A 157 5.41 -6.91 9.27
N PHE A 158 6.60 -6.43 8.96
CA PHE A 158 7.29 -5.35 9.70
C PHE A 158 7.40 -4.16 8.77
N ILE A 159 6.69 -3.08 9.08
CA ILE A 159 6.48 -1.96 8.17
C ILE A 159 6.66 -0.60 8.84
N GLY A 160 6.96 0.42 8.05
CA GLY A 160 6.87 1.81 8.49
C GLY A 160 5.41 2.27 8.65
N LYS A 161 5.17 3.18 9.56
CA LYS A 161 3.82 3.72 9.84
C LYS A 161 3.15 4.38 8.61
N ASP A 162 3.92 4.81 7.65
CA ASP A 162 3.46 5.48 6.43
C ASP A 162 2.75 4.54 5.44
N ILE A 163 2.95 3.24 5.56
CA ILE A 163 2.33 2.23 4.72
C ILE A 163 1.33 1.34 5.45
N VAL A 164 0.89 1.74 6.65
CA VAL A 164 -0.11 1.02 7.46
C VAL A 164 -1.42 0.88 6.71
N TYR A 165 -1.89 1.93 6.02
CA TYR A 165 -3.13 1.88 5.26
C TYR A 165 -3.13 0.74 4.24
N PHE A 166 -2.04 0.59 3.50
CA PHE A 166 -1.91 -0.46 2.48
C PHE A 166 -1.82 -1.86 3.08
N HIS A 167 -1.12 -2.03 4.21
CA HIS A 167 -0.87 -3.35 4.79
C HIS A 167 -1.94 -3.81 5.77
N ALA A 168 -2.63 -2.89 6.46
CA ALA A 168 -3.62 -3.25 7.48
C ALA A 168 -5.08 -3.16 7.00
N LEU A 169 -5.36 -2.50 5.87
CA LEU A 169 -6.69 -2.45 5.26
C LEU A 169 -6.70 -3.09 3.89
N PHE A 170 -5.92 -2.56 2.98
CA PHE A 170 -6.00 -2.94 1.58
C PHE A 170 -5.50 -4.37 1.33
N TRP A 171 -4.31 -4.71 1.82
CA TRP A 171 -3.71 -6.03 1.64
C TRP A 171 -4.54 -7.17 2.25
N PRO A 172 -5.03 -7.09 3.50
CA PRO A 172 -5.94 -8.10 4.04
C PRO A 172 -7.25 -8.24 3.24
N ALA A 173 -7.81 -7.13 2.74
CA ALA A 173 -9.01 -7.17 1.90
C ALA A 173 -8.75 -7.86 0.57
N MET A 174 -7.61 -7.61 -0.08
CA MET A 174 -7.21 -8.31 -1.30
C MET A 174 -7.05 -9.81 -1.08
N LEU A 175 -6.34 -10.19 -0.02
CA LEU A 175 -6.12 -11.60 0.33
C LEU A 175 -7.44 -12.32 0.62
N GLU A 176 -8.32 -11.70 1.40
CA GLU A 176 -9.65 -12.23 1.70
C GLU A 176 -10.47 -12.42 0.43
N GLY A 177 -10.52 -11.41 -0.42
CA GLY A 177 -11.25 -11.45 -1.70
C GLY A 177 -10.69 -12.45 -2.70
N ALA A 178 -9.38 -12.70 -2.66
CA ALA A 178 -8.70 -13.66 -3.53
C ALA A 178 -8.64 -15.09 -2.96
N GLY A 179 -9.19 -15.34 -1.76
CA GLY A 179 -9.20 -16.67 -1.14
C GLY A 179 -7.87 -17.09 -0.50
N PHE A 180 -6.98 -16.13 -0.23
CA PHE A 180 -5.73 -16.38 0.50
C PHE A 180 -5.87 -16.07 1.99
N ARG A 181 -4.95 -16.61 2.79
CA ARG A 181 -4.87 -16.27 4.21
C ARG A 181 -4.38 -14.84 4.40
N THR A 182 -4.89 -14.17 5.41
CA THR A 182 -4.37 -12.87 5.85
C THR A 182 -3.13 -13.02 6.75
N PRO A 183 -2.31 -11.97 6.88
CA PRO A 183 -1.16 -12.00 7.77
C PRO A 183 -1.51 -12.41 9.21
N THR A 184 -0.59 -13.08 9.88
CA THR A 184 -0.72 -13.40 11.31
C THR A 184 -0.71 -12.11 12.13
N ALA A 185 0.25 -11.22 11.86
CA ALA A 185 0.30 -9.90 12.46
C ALA A 185 1.05 -8.90 11.59
N ILE A 186 0.79 -7.62 11.84
CA ILE A 186 1.51 -6.49 11.26
C ILE A 186 2.09 -5.64 12.37
N ASN A 187 3.39 -5.46 12.34
CA ASN A 187 4.14 -4.65 13.28
C ASN A 187 4.58 -3.35 12.58
N ALA A 188 4.01 -2.24 13.00
CA ALA A 188 4.35 -0.93 12.44
C ALA A 188 5.30 -0.17 13.37
N HIS A 189 6.33 0.44 12.80
CA HIS A 189 7.27 1.30 13.51
C HIS A 189 7.24 2.74 13.01
N GLY A 190 7.66 3.66 13.85
CA GLY A 190 7.83 5.08 13.49
C GLY A 190 8.99 5.27 12.51
N PHE A 191 9.13 6.49 12.02
CA PHE A 191 10.28 6.82 11.19
C PHE A 191 11.57 6.75 12.00
N LEU A 192 12.60 6.19 11.39
CA LEU A 192 13.96 6.38 11.90
C LEU A 192 14.37 7.83 11.66
N THR A 193 14.92 8.45 12.69
CA THR A 193 15.35 9.84 12.64
C THR A 193 16.84 9.95 12.87
N VAL A 194 17.49 10.87 12.17
CA VAL A 194 18.89 11.27 12.38
C VAL A 194 18.88 12.76 12.72
N ASN A 195 19.38 13.11 13.90
CA ASN A 195 19.36 14.49 14.41
C ASN A 195 17.97 15.14 14.41
N GLY A 196 16.92 14.35 14.67
CA GLY A 196 15.52 14.82 14.69
C GLY A 196 14.83 14.90 13.34
N GLU A 197 15.52 14.64 12.24
CA GLU A 197 14.97 14.60 10.90
C GLU A 197 14.74 13.15 10.42
N LYS A 198 13.69 12.94 9.60
CA LYS A 198 13.42 11.64 8.99
C LYS A 198 14.65 11.16 8.20
N MET A 199 15.11 9.95 8.47
CA MET A 199 16.17 9.33 7.68
C MET A 199 15.70 9.12 6.24
N SER A 200 16.42 9.72 5.28
CA SER A 200 16.03 9.69 3.86
C SER A 200 17.26 9.78 2.96
N LYS A 201 17.28 8.97 1.90
CA LYS A 201 18.32 9.02 0.85
C LYS A 201 18.34 10.39 0.14
N SER A 202 17.16 10.91 -0.19
CA SER A 202 17.03 12.19 -0.89
C SER A 202 17.45 13.40 -0.04
N ARG A 203 17.40 13.27 1.29
CA ARG A 203 17.83 14.33 2.24
C ARG A 203 19.27 14.16 2.74
N GLY A 204 19.97 13.11 2.30
CA GLY A 204 21.35 12.85 2.74
C GLY A 204 21.50 12.36 4.19
N THR A 205 20.38 12.04 4.87
CA THR A 205 20.38 11.56 6.27
C THR A 205 20.38 10.02 6.36
N PHE A 206 20.56 9.34 5.24
CA PHE A 206 20.52 7.88 5.18
C PHE A 206 21.81 7.25 5.75
N ILE A 207 21.65 6.36 6.72
CA ILE A 207 22.72 5.52 7.27
C ILE A 207 22.51 4.10 6.70
N LYS A 208 23.57 3.55 6.10
CA LYS A 208 23.52 2.18 5.58
C LYS A 208 23.58 1.17 6.73
N ALA A 209 22.98 -0.01 6.51
CA ALA A 209 22.98 -1.05 7.54
C ALA A 209 24.35 -1.73 7.76
N ASP A 210 25.27 -1.53 6.83
CA ASP A 210 26.63 -2.09 6.82
C ASP A 210 27.72 -1.12 7.28
N THR A 211 27.33 0.02 7.87
CA THR A 211 28.26 1.05 8.41
C THR A 211 28.49 0.95 9.91
#